data_e652bd84bb9405d831621d6bc5bd87eb
#
_entry.id   e652bd84bb9405d831621d6bc5bd87eb
#
_cell.length_a   1.000
_cell.length_b   1.000
_cell.length_c   1.000
_cell.angle_alpha   90.00
_cell.angle_beta   90.00
_cell.angle_gamma   90.00
#
_symmetry.space_group_name_H-M   'P 1'
#
loop_
_entity.id
_entity.type
_entity.pdbx_description
1 polymer ?
#
loop_
_entity_poly.entity_id
_entity_poly.type
_entity_poly.pdbx_seq_one_letter_code
_entity_poly.pdbx_strand_id
1 'polypeptide(L)'
;WLILWPPAIQHHNQLDRLLPHGFIHGDMPHFLINMITLFFFGGVVEAIFFFFLCYVGFLLFYLLAIVIAILPTYLRHRTDRNYRSLGASGAVSAVLFSYILFSPWSVILVFFIPMPAIVYAVMYVGYSIWMDRRGGDNVNHSAHLWGAAFGLVATLLIEPRAWGYFLDKVSKPTFGLG
;
A
#
# COMPACT_ATOMS: atom_id res chain seq x y z
N TRP A 1 -2.15 19.80 -12.04
CA TRP A 1 -3.12 19.96 -10.93
C TRP A 1 -3.26 18.66 -10.13
N LEU A 2 -3.32 17.49 -10.75
CA LEU A 2 -3.66 16.24 -10.08
C LEU A 2 -2.52 15.62 -9.23
N ILE A 3 -1.26 15.98 -9.46
CA ILE A 3 -0.13 15.42 -8.69
C ILE A 3 -0.05 16.05 -7.29
N LEU A 4 0.47 15.32 -6.33
CA LEU A 4 0.79 15.86 -5.03
C LEU A 4 1.88 16.92 -5.15
N TRP A 5 1.58 18.15 -4.75
CA TRP A 5 2.53 19.23 -4.56
C TRP A 5 2.31 19.85 -3.18
N PRO A 6 3.11 19.47 -2.19
CA PRO A 6 2.88 19.86 -0.80
C PRO A 6 2.77 21.37 -0.56
N PRO A 7 3.57 22.27 -1.20
CA PRO A 7 3.40 23.71 -1.05
C PRO A 7 2.04 24.25 -1.48
N ALA A 8 1.42 23.67 -2.52
CA ALA A 8 0.08 24.12 -2.94
C ALA A 8 -0.99 23.77 -1.89
N ILE A 9 -0.84 22.63 -1.22
CA ILE A 9 -1.70 22.26 -0.10
C ILE A 9 -1.49 23.23 1.06
N GLN A 10 -0.23 23.49 1.42
CA GLN A 10 0.14 24.33 2.57
C GLN A 10 -0.26 25.80 2.40
N HIS A 11 -0.04 26.38 1.22
CA HIS A 11 -0.21 27.82 1.00
C HIS A 11 -1.52 28.19 0.29
N HIS A 12 -2.12 27.26 -0.45
CA HIS A 12 -3.33 27.51 -1.25
C HIS A 12 -4.50 26.60 -0.85
N ASN A 13 -4.38 25.86 0.26
CA ASN A 13 -5.41 24.97 0.80
C ASN A 13 -5.95 23.95 -0.22
N GLN A 14 -5.10 23.50 -1.17
CA GLN A 14 -5.49 22.54 -2.22
C GLN A 14 -5.47 21.11 -1.69
N LEU A 15 -6.29 20.82 -0.65
CA LEU A 15 -6.41 19.49 -0.02
C LEU A 15 -6.90 18.41 -0.99
N ASP A 16 -7.62 18.83 -2.03
CA ASP A 16 -8.06 17.97 -3.13
C ASP A 16 -6.91 17.19 -3.78
N ARG A 17 -5.67 17.66 -3.75
CA ARG A 17 -4.50 16.95 -4.28
C ARG A 17 -4.13 15.66 -3.52
N LEU A 18 -4.63 15.50 -2.30
CA LEU A 18 -4.34 14.31 -1.46
C LEU A 18 -4.98 13.02 -1.99
N LEU A 19 -5.96 13.10 -2.87
CA LEU A 19 -6.61 11.91 -3.42
C LEU A 19 -6.26 11.65 -4.89
N PRO A 20 -6.37 12.61 -5.83
CA PRO A 20 -6.14 12.37 -7.25
C PRO A 20 -4.73 11.92 -7.60
N HIS A 21 -3.71 12.30 -6.81
CA HIS A 21 -2.33 11.90 -7.07
C HIS A 21 -2.17 10.37 -7.11
N GLY A 22 -2.99 9.63 -6.37
CA GLY A 22 -2.99 8.17 -6.35
C GLY A 22 -3.51 7.52 -7.64
N PHE A 23 -4.11 8.28 -8.55
CA PHE A 23 -4.59 7.77 -9.84
C PHE A 23 -3.68 8.14 -11.01
N ILE A 24 -2.63 8.93 -10.76
CA ILE A 24 -1.67 9.35 -11.77
C ILE A 24 -0.40 8.53 -11.64
N HIS A 25 0.16 8.10 -12.76
CA HIS A 25 1.39 7.32 -12.80
C HIS A 25 2.43 8.00 -13.69
N GLY A 26 3.70 7.91 -13.32
CA GLY A 26 4.80 8.57 -14.01
C GLY A 26 5.18 7.87 -15.30
N ASP A 27 5.03 6.56 -15.35
CA ASP A 27 5.37 5.72 -16.49
C ASP A 27 4.49 4.46 -16.55
N MET A 28 4.56 3.77 -17.68
CA MET A 28 3.76 2.56 -17.93
C MET A 28 4.17 1.37 -17.05
N PRO A 29 5.44 1.08 -16.80
CA PRO A 29 5.84 0.03 -15.85
C PRO A 29 5.28 0.26 -14.44
N HIS A 30 5.34 1.48 -13.92
CA HIS A 30 4.78 1.85 -12.62
C HIS A 30 3.26 1.61 -12.59
N PHE A 31 2.53 2.01 -13.62
CA PHE A 31 1.10 1.74 -13.75
C PHE A 31 0.81 0.24 -13.76
N LEU A 32 1.50 -0.52 -14.62
CA LEU A 32 1.26 -1.95 -14.78
C LEU A 32 1.53 -2.74 -13.48
N ILE A 33 2.63 -2.46 -12.78
CA ILE A 33 2.94 -3.14 -11.51
C ILE A 33 1.84 -2.87 -10.48
N ASN A 34 1.36 -1.63 -10.34
CA ASN A 34 0.26 -1.33 -9.44
C ASN A 34 -1.03 -2.04 -9.83
N MET A 35 -1.39 -2.04 -11.11
CA MET A 35 -2.64 -2.68 -11.58
C MET A 35 -2.59 -4.20 -11.48
N ILE A 36 -1.46 -4.82 -11.80
CA ILE A 36 -1.27 -6.27 -11.64
C ILE A 36 -1.39 -6.65 -10.16
N THR A 37 -0.71 -5.93 -9.28
CA THR A 37 -0.79 -6.18 -7.83
C THR A 37 -2.23 -6.01 -7.32
N LEU A 38 -2.90 -4.93 -7.71
CA LEU A 38 -4.29 -4.68 -7.33
C LEU A 38 -5.24 -5.76 -7.87
N PHE A 39 -5.04 -6.22 -9.10
CA PHE A 39 -5.86 -7.26 -9.72
C PHE A 39 -5.75 -8.60 -8.97
N PHE A 40 -4.54 -9.05 -8.66
CA PHE A 40 -4.36 -10.36 -8.00
C PHE A 40 -4.72 -10.35 -6.52
N PHE A 41 -4.39 -9.29 -5.78
CA PHE A 41 -4.60 -9.23 -4.33
C PHE A 41 -5.86 -8.46 -3.94
N GLY A 42 -6.28 -7.50 -4.76
CA GLY A 42 -7.44 -6.66 -4.48
C GLY A 42 -8.73 -7.46 -4.37
N GLY A 43 -8.97 -8.41 -5.29
CA GLY A 43 -10.17 -9.25 -5.26
C GLY A 43 -10.29 -10.08 -3.97
N VAL A 44 -9.18 -10.60 -3.45
CA VAL A 44 -9.17 -11.35 -2.17
C VAL A 44 -9.50 -10.43 -1.00
N VAL A 45 -8.85 -9.26 -0.94
CA VAL A 45 -9.09 -8.28 0.13
C VAL A 45 -10.50 -7.71 0.02
N GLU A 46 -10.99 -7.44 -1.19
CA GLU A 46 -12.37 -7.01 -1.43
C GLU A 46 -13.38 -8.01 -0.88
N ALA A 47 -13.19 -9.31 -1.12
CA ALA A 47 -14.08 -10.36 -0.60
C ALA A 47 -14.11 -10.38 0.94
N ILE A 48 -12.96 -10.16 1.60
CA ILE A 48 -12.89 -10.05 3.06
C ILE A 48 -13.64 -8.80 3.54
N PHE A 49 -13.39 -7.66 2.93
CA PHE A 49 -14.04 -6.39 3.31
C PHE A 49 -15.53 -6.39 3.00
N PHE A 50 -15.93 -7.06 1.91
CA PHE A 50 -17.35 -7.24 1.56
C PHE A 50 -18.13 -7.92 2.67
N PHE A 51 -17.56 -8.96 3.29
CA PHE A 51 -18.22 -9.68 4.38
C PHE A 51 -18.54 -8.78 5.59
N PHE A 52 -17.71 -7.78 5.87
CA PHE A 52 -17.86 -6.89 7.02
C PHE A 52 -18.53 -5.55 6.69
N LEU A 53 -18.28 -4.99 5.51
CA LEU A 53 -18.62 -3.61 5.15
C LEU A 53 -19.42 -3.49 3.83
N CYS A 54 -19.89 -4.60 3.26
CA CYS A 54 -20.58 -4.64 1.98
C CYS A 54 -19.74 -4.08 0.79
N TYR A 55 -20.39 -3.79 -0.32
CA TYR A 55 -19.73 -3.38 -1.59
C TYR A 55 -18.84 -2.12 -1.50
N VAL A 56 -19.14 -1.22 -0.57
CA VAL A 56 -18.37 0.03 -0.43
C VAL A 56 -17.12 -0.09 0.44
N GLY A 57 -17.00 -1.18 1.20
CA GLY A 57 -15.92 -1.35 2.18
C GLY A 57 -14.54 -1.31 1.58
N PHE A 58 -14.30 -2.08 0.52
CA PHE A 58 -13.01 -2.09 -0.16
C PHE A 58 -12.70 -0.75 -0.85
N LEU A 59 -13.69 -0.13 -1.48
CA LEU A 59 -13.51 1.18 -2.10
C LEU A 59 -13.10 2.24 -1.07
N LEU A 60 -13.79 2.30 0.06
CA LEU A 60 -13.45 3.23 1.15
C LEU A 60 -12.05 2.95 1.72
N PHE A 61 -11.73 1.68 1.95
CA PHE A 61 -10.40 1.26 2.39
C PHE A 61 -9.32 1.76 1.41
N TYR A 62 -9.51 1.54 0.10
CA TYR A 62 -8.55 1.93 -0.92
C TYR A 62 -8.37 3.45 -1.02
N LEU A 63 -9.47 4.21 -1.01
CA LEU A 63 -9.43 5.68 -1.05
C LEU A 63 -8.77 6.26 0.21
N LEU A 64 -9.08 5.71 1.38
CA LEU A 64 -8.43 6.09 2.64
C LEU A 64 -6.94 5.73 2.62
N ALA A 65 -6.57 4.57 2.07
CA ALA A 65 -5.18 4.17 1.93
C ALA A 65 -4.37 5.14 1.08
N ILE A 66 -4.93 5.64 -0.05
CA ILE A 66 -4.27 6.69 -0.86
C ILE A 66 -3.94 7.91 0.00
N VAL A 67 -4.92 8.40 0.76
CA VAL A 67 -4.77 9.62 1.55
C VAL A 67 -3.84 9.40 2.74
N ILE A 68 -4.05 8.34 3.52
CA ILE A 68 -3.28 8.10 4.75
C ILE A 68 -1.83 7.78 4.45
N ALA A 69 -1.56 6.98 3.42
CA ALA A 69 -0.19 6.63 3.03
C ALA A 69 0.66 7.86 2.65
N ILE A 70 0.06 8.89 2.09
CA ILE A 70 0.78 10.07 1.62
C ILE A 70 0.93 11.18 2.69
N LEU A 71 0.14 11.15 3.76
CA LEU A 71 0.15 12.22 4.78
C LEU A 71 1.54 12.46 5.40
N PRO A 72 2.32 11.42 5.81
CA PRO A 72 3.64 11.65 6.38
C PRO A 72 4.61 12.28 5.38
N THR A 73 4.53 11.89 4.11
CA THR A 73 5.32 12.52 3.05
C THR A 73 4.91 13.98 2.85
N TYR A 74 3.62 14.28 2.83
CA TYR A 74 3.12 15.65 2.76
C TYR A 74 3.67 16.50 3.92
N LEU A 75 3.59 16.00 5.15
CA LEU A 75 4.08 16.72 6.33
C LEU A 75 5.59 16.98 6.28
N ARG A 76 6.37 15.99 5.80
CA ARG A 76 7.83 16.09 5.65
C ARG A 76 8.24 17.14 4.61
N HIS A 77 7.50 17.25 3.51
CA HIS A 77 7.85 18.08 2.35
C HIS A 77 6.94 19.31 2.15
N ARG A 78 6.17 19.71 3.17
CA ARG A 78 5.16 20.78 3.05
C ARG A 78 5.72 22.14 2.59
N THR A 79 7.00 22.40 2.79
CA THR A 79 7.69 23.62 2.38
C THR A 79 8.64 23.42 1.20
N ASP A 80 8.85 22.18 0.76
CA ASP A 80 9.76 21.87 -0.34
C ASP A 80 9.10 22.14 -1.70
N ARG A 81 9.52 23.21 -2.35
CA ARG A 81 8.96 23.65 -3.65
C ARG A 81 9.26 22.68 -4.79
N ASN A 82 10.29 21.86 -4.66
CA ASN A 82 10.73 20.95 -5.72
C ASN A 82 10.10 19.56 -5.59
N TYR A 83 9.56 19.23 -4.42
CA TYR A 83 8.97 17.92 -4.18
C TYR A 83 7.66 17.72 -4.94
N ARG A 84 7.55 16.57 -5.59
CA ARG A 84 6.35 16.09 -6.28
C ARG A 84 6.19 14.60 -6.00
N SER A 85 4.95 14.14 -5.85
CA SER A 85 4.66 12.70 -5.71
C SER A 85 3.37 12.34 -6.46
N LEU A 86 3.34 11.11 -6.94
CA LEU A 86 2.20 10.52 -7.63
C LEU A 86 2.26 9.00 -7.53
N GLY A 87 1.15 8.34 -7.75
CA GLY A 87 1.07 6.87 -7.82
C GLY A 87 0.18 6.24 -6.76
N ALA A 88 -0.43 5.13 -7.15
CA ALA A 88 -1.29 4.30 -6.30
C ALA A 88 -0.53 3.45 -5.28
N SER A 89 0.80 3.40 -5.37
CA SER A 89 1.64 2.36 -4.73
C SER A 89 1.51 2.29 -3.21
N GLY A 90 1.21 3.42 -2.55
CA GLY A 90 0.89 3.41 -1.12
C GLY A 90 -0.38 2.62 -0.80
N ALA A 91 -1.47 2.84 -1.56
CA ALA A 91 -2.71 2.08 -1.39
C ALA A 91 -2.58 0.62 -1.84
N VAL A 92 -1.80 0.38 -2.90
CA VAL A 92 -1.49 -0.99 -3.37
C VAL A 92 -0.68 -1.75 -2.31
N SER A 93 0.24 -1.07 -1.61
CA SER A 93 0.94 -1.65 -0.45
C SER A 93 -0.03 -2.00 0.68
N ALA A 94 -1.03 -1.15 0.95
CA ALA A 94 -2.06 -1.45 1.94
C ALA A 94 -2.84 -2.73 1.59
N VAL A 95 -3.27 -2.87 0.33
CA VAL A 95 -3.94 -4.08 -0.16
C VAL A 95 -3.07 -5.31 0.00
N LEU A 96 -1.81 -5.24 -0.43
CA LEU A 96 -0.89 -6.37 -0.36
C LEU A 96 -0.63 -6.81 1.09
N PHE A 97 -0.41 -5.87 2.01
CA PHE A 97 -0.17 -6.20 3.41
C PHE A 97 -1.42 -6.70 4.13
N SER A 98 -2.62 -6.23 3.74
CA SER A 98 -3.89 -6.83 4.17
C SER A 98 -4.01 -8.28 3.71
N TYR A 99 -3.67 -8.58 2.45
CA TYR A 99 -3.65 -9.94 1.92
C TYR A 99 -2.69 -10.86 2.71
N ILE A 100 -1.48 -10.38 3.03
CA ILE A 100 -0.46 -11.17 3.72
C ILE A 100 -0.90 -11.61 5.12
N LEU A 101 -1.74 -10.83 5.82
CA LEU A 101 -2.33 -11.24 7.10
C LEU A 101 -3.15 -12.54 6.99
N PHE A 102 -3.82 -12.75 5.87
CA PHE A 102 -4.65 -13.95 5.67
C PHE A 102 -3.92 -15.09 4.97
N SER A 103 -2.85 -14.78 4.22
CA SER A 103 -2.15 -15.75 3.38
C SER A 103 -0.63 -15.57 3.38
N PRO A 104 0.03 -15.70 4.57
CA PRO A 104 1.45 -15.36 4.70
C PRO A 104 2.38 -16.28 3.91
N TRP A 105 2.00 -17.55 3.72
CA TRP A 105 2.81 -18.54 3.01
C TRP A 105 2.41 -18.76 1.55
N SER A 106 1.40 -18.05 1.06
CA SER A 106 1.07 -18.11 -0.37
C SER A 106 2.28 -17.69 -1.21
N VAL A 107 2.51 -18.40 -2.29
CA VAL A 107 3.60 -18.09 -3.23
C VAL A 107 3.14 -16.96 -4.14
N ILE A 108 3.85 -15.83 -4.08
CA ILE A 108 3.65 -14.69 -4.98
C ILE A 108 4.80 -14.58 -5.96
N LEU A 109 4.53 -14.07 -7.14
CA LEU A 109 5.56 -13.83 -8.17
C LEU A 109 6.05 -12.38 -8.07
N VAL A 110 7.29 -12.22 -7.68
CA VAL A 110 7.96 -10.91 -7.64
C VAL A 110 8.98 -10.87 -8.77
N PHE A 111 8.70 -10.10 -9.82
CA PHE A 111 9.52 -10.09 -11.04
C PHE A 111 9.80 -11.51 -11.58
N PHE A 112 8.76 -12.37 -11.61
CA PHE A 112 8.81 -13.78 -12.02
C PHE A 112 9.55 -14.72 -11.06
N ILE A 113 10.06 -14.23 -9.94
CA ILE A 113 10.68 -15.03 -8.89
C ILE A 113 9.59 -15.45 -7.90
N PRO A 114 9.29 -16.76 -7.76
CA PRO A 114 8.32 -17.22 -6.77
C PRO A 114 8.91 -17.12 -5.37
N MET A 115 8.15 -16.52 -4.44
CA MET A 115 8.53 -16.45 -3.03
C MET A 115 7.31 -16.40 -2.11
N PRO A 116 7.41 -16.86 -0.86
CA PRO A 116 6.34 -16.71 0.12
C PRO A 116 6.04 -15.25 0.40
N ALA A 117 4.77 -14.89 0.51
CA ALA A 117 4.31 -13.51 0.68
C ALA A 117 4.89 -12.85 1.95
N ILE A 118 5.06 -13.60 3.03
CA ILE A 118 5.68 -13.10 4.27
C ILE A 118 7.17 -12.76 4.09
N VAL A 119 7.91 -13.56 3.31
CA VAL A 119 9.33 -13.30 3.00
C VAL A 119 9.42 -12.01 2.18
N TYR A 120 8.56 -11.86 1.18
CA TYR A 120 8.46 -10.61 0.43
C TYR A 120 8.15 -9.41 1.34
N ALA A 121 7.19 -9.54 2.28
CA ALA A 121 6.84 -8.46 3.20
C ALA A 121 8.04 -7.97 4.02
N VAL A 122 8.84 -8.90 4.57
CA VAL A 122 10.05 -8.55 5.34
C VAL A 122 11.08 -7.83 4.46
N MET A 123 11.34 -8.37 3.26
CA MET A 123 12.26 -7.74 2.30
C MET A 123 11.77 -6.36 1.85
N TYR A 124 10.47 -6.24 1.56
CA TYR A 124 9.84 -4.99 1.14
C TYR A 124 9.97 -3.89 2.20
N VAL A 125 9.64 -4.21 3.45
CA VAL A 125 9.76 -3.26 4.58
C VAL A 125 11.23 -2.89 4.79
N GLY A 126 12.13 -3.87 4.86
CA GLY A 126 13.56 -3.63 5.05
C GLY A 126 14.16 -2.74 3.96
N TYR A 127 13.86 -3.07 2.69
CA TYR A 127 14.30 -2.28 1.54
C TYR A 127 13.71 -0.86 1.57
N SER A 128 12.41 -0.73 1.84
CA SER A 128 11.76 0.58 1.87
C SER A 128 12.31 1.47 3.00
N ILE A 129 12.59 0.93 4.19
CA ILE A 129 13.23 1.68 5.28
C ILE A 129 14.64 2.14 4.87
N TRP A 130 15.42 1.25 4.27
CA TRP A 130 16.76 1.56 3.83
C TRP A 130 16.78 2.67 2.76
N MET A 131 15.90 2.56 1.76
CA MET A 131 15.81 3.54 0.68
C MET A 131 15.21 4.89 1.14
N ASP A 132 14.22 4.89 2.04
CA ASP A 132 13.66 6.14 2.60
C ASP A 132 14.73 6.97 3.33
N ARG A 133 15.72 6.28 3.94
CA ARG A 133 16.85 6.94 4.62
C ARG A 133 17.96 7.35 3.65
N ARG A 134 18.25 6.52 2.65
CA ARG A 134 19.31 6.75 1.69
C ARG A 134 18.92 7.83 0.68
N GLY A 135 17.68 7.82 0.21
CA GLY A 135 17.25 8.59 -0.94
C GLY A 135 17.94 8.14 -2.24
N GLY A 136 17.78 8.89 -3.29
CA GLY A 136 18.52 8.70 -4.54
C GLY A 136 17.74 8.04 -5.67
N ASP A 137 16.48 7.68 -5.43
CA ASP A 137 15.53 7.32 -6.46
C ASP A 137 14.27 8.21 -6.41
N ASN A 138 13.39 8.03 -7.39
CA ASN A 138 12.14 8.79 -7.48
C ASN A 138 10.95 8.05 -6.83
N VAL A 139 11.21 7.04 -6.00
CA VAL A 139 10.18 6.23 -5.35
C VAL A 139 9.86 6.79 -3.97
N ASN A 140 8.59 6.97 -3.66
CA ASN A 140 8.15 7.40 -2.35
C ASN A 140 8.05 6.22 -1.38
N HIS A 141 9.19 5.78 -0.85
CA HIS A 141 9.27 4.65 0.09
C HIS A 141 8.52 4.93 1.40
N SER A 142 8.46 6.17 1.85
CA SER A 142 7.64 6.56 3.00
C SER A 142 6.16 6.23 2.78
N ALA A 143 5.60 6.58 1.61
CA ALA A 143 4.21 6.24 1.30
C ALA A 143 3.96 4.72 1.23
N HIS A 144 4.94 3.94 0.75
CA HIS A 144 4.87 2.48 0.76
C HIS A 144 4.77 1.92 2.19
N LEU A 145 5.63 2.38 3.09
CA LEU A 145 5.64 1.94 4.49
C LEU A 145 4.35 2.31 5.23
N TRP A 146 3.90 3.55 5.07
CA TRP A 146 2.67 4.00 5.71
C TRP A 146 1.42 3.36 5.12
N GLY A 147 1.42 3.08 3.81
CA GLY A 147 0.40 2.27 3.16
C GLY A 147 0.34 0.86 3.73
N ALA A 148 1.47 0.17 3.81
CA ALA A 148 1.57 -1.15 4.42
C ALA A 148 1.07 -1.16 5.88
N ALA A 149 1.51 -0.20 6.69
CA ALA A 149 1.06 -0.05 8.08
C ALA A 149 -0.46 0.20 8.17
N PHE A 150 -0.99 1.09 7.32
CA PHE A 150 -2.43 1.33 7.26
C PHE A 150 -3.21 0.07 6.89
N GLY A 151 -2.74 -0.69 5.88
CA GLY A 151 -3.37 -1.94 5.47
C GLY A 151 -3.48 -2.94 6.62
N LEU A 152 -2.39 -3.14 7.37
CA LEU A 152 -2.39 -4.00 8.56
C LEU A 152 -3.37 -3.50 9.62
N VAL A 153 -3.28 -2.23 10.00
CA VAL A 153 -4.10 -1.65 11.08
C VAL A 153 -5.58 -1.65 10.70
N ALA A 154 -5.94 -1.20 9.50
CA ALA A 154 -7.32 -1.15 9.04
C ALA A 154 -7.95 -2.55 8.98
N THR A 155 -7.19 -3.54 8.49
CA THR A 155 -7.66 -4.93 8.45
C THR A 155 -7.90 -5.48 9.86
N LEU A 156 -7.01 -5.22 10.80
CA LEU A 156 -7.17 -5.66 12.20
C LEU A 156 -8.31 -4.94 12.93
N LEU A 157 -8.61 -3.70 12.58
CA LEU A 157 -9.77 -2.98 13.13
C LEU A 157 -11.10 -3.53 12.60
N ILE A 158 -11.14 -3.97 11.34
CA ILE A 158 -12.34 -4.55 10.71
C ILE A 158 -12.51 -6.01 11.11
N GLU A 159 -11.44 -6.79 11.14
CA GLU A 159 -11.44 -8.21 11.54
C GLU A 159 -10.30 -8.46 12.57
N PRO A 160 -10.56 -8.22 13.87
CA PRO A 160 -9.55 -8.41 14.91
C PRO A 160 -9.01 -9.84 15.02
N ARG A 161 -9.81 -10.85 14.60
CA ARG A 161 -9.38 -12.25 14.59
C ARG A 161 -8.30 -12.54 13.54
N ALA A 162 -8.09 -11.63 12.58
CA ALA A 162 -7.05 -11.75 11.56
C ALA A 162 -5.65 -11.93 12.18
N TRP A 163 -5.39 -11.32 13.35
CA TRP A 163 -4.14 -11.51 14.06
C TRP A 163 -3.93 -12.95 14.54
N GLY A 164 -4.96 -13.55 15.12
CA GLY A 164 -4.91 -14.97 15.55
C GLY A 164 -4.74 -15.91 14.36
N TYR A 165 -5.43 -15.67 13.25
CA TYR A 165 -5.26 -16.43 12.01
C TYR A 165 -3.87 -16.30 11.43
N PHE A 166 -3.30 -15.10 11.45
CA PHE A 166 -1.94 -14.86 10.99
C PHE A 166 -0.91 -15.66 11.81
N LEU A 167 -0.99 -15.58 13.15
CA LEU A 167 -0.07 -16.30 14.04
C LEU A 167 -0.18 -17.81 13.87
N ASP A 168 -1.39 -18.37 13.77
CA ASP A 168 -1.59 -19.79 13.53
C ASP A 168 -0.99 -20.22 12.19
N LYS A 169 -1.23 -19.46 11.12
CA LYS A 169 -0.67 -19.76 9.79
C LYS A 169 0.85 -19.62 9.76
N VAL A 170 1.42 -18.60 10.39
CA VAL A 170 2.88 -18.42 10.43
C VAL A 170 3.55 -19.58 11.15
N SER A 171 2.93 -20.12 12.22
CA SER A 171 3.47 -21.27 12.95
C SER A 171 3.36 -22.59 12.20
N LYS A 172 2.52 -22.68 11.16
CA LYS A 172 2.26 -23.89 10.37
C LYS A 172 2.47 -23.60 8.87
N PRO A 173 3.72 -23.49 8.39
CA PRO A 173 3.98 -23.14 7.01
C PRO A 173 3.38 -24.16 6.05
N THR A 174 2.45 -23.68 5.21
CA THR A 174 1.85 -24.45 4.13
C THR A 174 2.12 -23.70 2.83
N PHE A 175 3.04 -24.26 2.01
CA PHE A 175 3.37 -23.67 0.72
C PHE A 175 2.32 -24.11 -0.31
N GLY A 176 1.54 -23.16 -0.81
CA GLY A 176 0.56 -23.38 -1.87
C GLY A 176 0.44 -22.17 -2.77
N LEU A 177 0.05 -22.41 -4.02
CA LEU A 177 -0.46 -21.34 -4.88
C LEU A 177 -1.82 -20.95 -4.28
N GLY A 178 -1.90 -19.75 -3.71
CA GLY A 178 -3.13 -19.21 -3.13
C GLY A 178 -4.19 -18.88 -4.18
#